data_9743db485d893108ace424e1c7f9e7b6
#
_entry.id   9743db485d893108ace424e1c7f9e7b6
#
_cell.length_a   1.000
_cell.length_b   1.000
_cell.length_c   1.000
_cell.angle_alpha   90.00
_cell.angle_beta   90.00
_cell.angle_gamma   90.00
#
_symmetry.space_group_name_H-M   'P 1'
#
loop_
_entity.id
_entity.type
_entity.pdbx_description
1 polymer ?
#
loop_
_entity_poly.entity_id
_entity_poly.type
_entity_poly.pdbx_seq_one_letter_code
_entity_poly.pdbx_strand_id
1 'polypeptide(L)'
;MSVMDTLVSRRTYRRFAQKAVPQDVVDDIVEAVRLSSCGANRQAVRLVVVNKPEAVAKVQPLVKWAAYLPPEQGTPKADELPTLYVAVVQDTSIPGDLATDTGIALANMTLAAWDKGVGSCIMGAINKPALTQLLGIEEPQKLAFMVAFGYPAHKAHIVPLTAETGVKYYLDENRDYCVPKRSKEEIAKYL
;
A
#
# COMPACT_ATOMS: atom_id res chain seq x y z
N MET A 1 -16.74 1.68 12.36
CA MET A 1 -15.90 2.91 12.31
C MET A 1 -16.50 3.87 11.30
N SER A 2 -16.48 5.20 11.52
CA SER A 2 -16.82 6.12 10.44
C SER A 2 -15.73 6.16 9.39
N VAL A 3 -16.04 6.66 8.17
CA VAL A 3 -15.01 6.84 7.13
C VAL A 3 -13.88 7.75 7.63
N MET A 4 -14.21 8.79 8.42
CA MET A 4 -13.19 9.69 8.99
C MET A 4 -12.32 9.00 10.03
N ASP A 5 -12.88 8.11 10.87
CA ASP A 5 -12.09 7.32 11.84
C ASP A 5 -11.11 6.41 11.09
N THR A 6 -11.55 5.78 10.01
CA THR A 6 -10.70 4.95 9.15
C THR A 6 -9.57 5.77 8.53
N LEU A 7 -9.86 6.95 7.98
CA LEU A 7 -8.85 7.85 7.40
C LEU A 7 -7.83 8.35 8.45
N VAL A 8 -8.29 8.68 9.65
CA VAL A 8 -7.44 9.16 10.74
C VAL A 8 -6.54 8.05 11.27
N SER A 9 -7.03 6.82 11.36
CA SER A 9 -6.29 5.70 11.95
C SER A 9 -5.43 4.92 10.95
N ARG A 10 -5.84 4.83 9.66
CA ARG A 10 -5.08 4.12 8.63
C ARG A 10 -3.71 4.78 8.39
N ARG A 11 -2.66 3.99 8.51
CA ARG A 11 -1.27 4.41 8.19
C ARG A 11 -0.61 3.36 7.29
N THR A 12 0.60 3.67 6.82
CA THR A 12 1.44 2.69 6.13
C THR A 12 2.13 1.81 7.16
N TYR A 13 1.93 0.50 7.05
CA TYR A 13 2.56 -0.51 7.90
C TYR A 13 3.64 -1.26 7.12
N ARG A 14 4.77 -1.54 7.77
CA ARG A 14 5.94 -2.16 7.13
C ARG A 14 6.47 -3.37 7.89
N ARG A 15 5.90 -3.68 9.05
CA ARG A 15 6.14 -4.89 9.81
C ARG A 15 4.81 -5.51 10.15
N PHE A 16 4.69 -6.80 10.00
CA PHE A 16 3.44 -7.54 10.07
C PHE A 16 3.59 -8.78 10.95
N ALA A 17 2.53 -9.11 11.66
CA ALA A 17 2.42 -10.40 12.35
C ALA A 17 2.30 -11.53 11.31
N GLN A 18 2.86 -12.70 11.66
CA GLN A 18 2.83 -13.88 10.80
C GLN A 18 1.46 -14.60 10.86
N LYS A 19 0.41 -13.82 10.61
CA LYS A 19 -0.98 -14.27 10.55
C LYS A 19 -1.50 -14.06 9.12
N ALA A 20 -1.98 -15.13 8.50
CA ALA A 20 -2.56 -15.05 7.15
C ALA A 20 -3.76 -14.10 7.12
N VAL A 21 -3.87 -13.31 6.04
CA VAL A 21 -5.07 -12.53 5.75
C VAL A 21 -6.15 -13.48 5.23
N PRO A 22 -7.33 -13.54 5.86
CA PRO A 22 -8.42 -14.42 5.43
C PRO A 22 -8.93 -14.10 4.03
N GLN A 23 -9.48 -15.09 3.33
CA GLN A 23 -9.91 -14.92 1.94
C GLN A 23 -11.04 -13.89 1.78
N ASP A 24 -11.98 -13.83 2.72
CA ASP A 24 -13.06 -12.84 2.73
C ASP A 24 -12.52 -11.40 2.80
N VAL A 25 -11.44 -11.16 3.54
CA VAL A 25 -10.76 -9.84 3.58
C VAL A 25 -10.04 -9.57 2.27
N VAL A 26 -9.44 -10.58 1.64
CA VAL A 26 -8.83 -10.44 0.30
C VAL A 26 -9.92 -10.10 -0.73
N ASP A 27 -11.07 -10.74 -0.67
CA ASP A 27 -12.20 -10.47 -1.54
C ASP A 27 -12.75 -9.05 -1.35
N ASP A 28 -12.85 -8.55 -0.11
CA ASP A 28 -13.22 -7.16 0.18
C ASP A 28 -12.21 -6.15 -0.41
N ILE A 29 -10.91 -6.45 -0.35
CA ILE A 29 -9.85 -5.62 -0.97
C ILE A 29 -10.03 -5.55 -2.50
N VAL A 30 -10.30 -6.68 -3.15
CA VAL A 30 -10.54 -6.77 -4.59
C VAL A 30 -11.82 -6.03 -4.96
N GLU A 31 -12.89 -6.22 -4.19
CA GLU A 31 -14.19 -5.57 -4.40
C GLU A 31 -14.08 -4.05 -4.27
N ALA A 32 -13.30 -3.54 -3.33
CA ALA A 32 -13.04 -2.11 -3.17
C ALA A 32 -12.39 -1.49 -4.42
N VAL A 33 -11.53 -2.22 -5.12
CA VAL A 33 -10.97 -1.80 -6.41
C VAL A 33 -12.01 -1.87 -7.52
N ARG A 34 -12.81 -2.95 -7.59
CA ARG A 34 -13.88 -3.10 -8.57
C ARG A 34 -14.91 -1.97 -8.49
N LEU A 35 -15.22 -1.50 -7.29
CA LEU A 35 -16.18 -0.42 -7.02
C LEU A 35 -15.57 0.98 -7.14
N SER A 36 -14.26 1.09 -7.36
CA SER A 36 -13.58 2.38 -7.46
C SER A 36 -14.07 3.20 -8.65
N SER A 37 -14.21 4.50 -8.43
CA SER A 37 -14.45 5.45 -9.52
C SER A 37 -13.25 5.48 -10.47
N CYS A 38 -13.51 5.63 -11.76
CA CYS A 38 -12.47 5.82 -12.76
C CYS A 38 -12.97 6.72 -13.90
N GLY A 39 -12.04 7.30 -14.65
CA GLY A 39 -12.35 8.20 -15.75
C GLY A 39 -13.25 7.55 -16.79
N ALA A 40 -14.42 8.13 -17.05
CA ALA A 40 -15.44 7.63 -18.00
C ALA A 40 -15.83 6.16 -17.81
N ASN A 41 -15.71 5.64 -16.59
CA ASN A 41 -15.95 4.24 -16.22
C ASN A 41 -15.16 3.21 -17.06
N ARG A 42 -13.95 3.55 -17.44
CA ARG A 42 -13.10 2.71 -18.33
C ARG A 42 -12.52 1.47 -17.67
N GLN A 43 -12.41 1.46 -16.35
CA GLN A 43 -12.03 0.29 -15.54
C GLN A 43 -10.73 -0.38 -15.99
N ALA A 44 -9.68 0.41 -16.21
CA ALA A 44 -8.38 -0.06 -16.72
C ALA A 44 -7.48 -0.73 -15.66
N VAL A 45 -7.84 -0.65 -14.37
CA VAL A 45 -7.05 -1.26 -13.28
C VAL A 45 -7.38 -2.76 -13.17
N ARG A 46 -6.33 -3.58 -13.04
CA ARG A 46 -6.38 -5.02 -12.81
C ARG A 46 -5.54 -5.36 -11.57
N LEU A 47 -5.79 -6.51 -10.97
CA LEU A 47 -5.06 -6.98 -9.80
C LEU A 47 -4.51 -8.38 -10.04
N VAL A 48 -3.28 -8.65 -9.51
CA VAL A 48 -2.77 -10.00 -9.33
C VAL A 48 -2.57 -10.20 -7.83
N VAL A 49 -3.33 -11.12 -7.24
CA VAL A 49 -3.28 -11.45 -5.81
C VAL A 49 -2.24 -12.54 -5.57
N VAL A 50 -1.33 -12.30 -4.62
CA VAL A 50 -0.24 -13.21 -4.24
C VAL A 50 -0.40 -13.55 -2.77
N ASN A 51 -1.12 -14.64 -2.46
CA ASN A 51 -1.45 -15.07 -1.08
C ASN A 51 -0.91 -16.46 -0.72
N LYS A 52 -0.32 -17.19 -1.67
CA LYS A 52 0.34 -18.47 -1.39
C LYS A 52 1.73 -18.22 -0.80
N PRO A 53 2.10 -18.84 0.34
CA PRO A 53 3.37 -18.57 1.02
C PRO A 53 4.61 -18.67 0.12
N GLU A 54 4.66 -19.67 -0.77
CA GLU A 54 5.76 -19.84 -1.71
C GLU A 54 5.85 -18.74 -2.78
N ALA A 55 4.72 -18.17 -3.18
CA ALA A 55 4.67 -17.05 -4.11
C ALA A 55 5.03 -15.73 -3.40
N VAL A 56 4.51 -15.50 -2.19
CA VAL A 56 4.87 -14.37 -1.32
C VAL A 56 6.38 -14.34 -1.11
N ALA A 57 7.01 -15.45 -0.77
CA ALA A 57 8.46 -15.54 -0.57
C ALA A 57 9.27 -15.14 -1.81
N LYS A 58 8.77 -15.40 -3.03
CA LYS A 58 9.42 -14.99 -4.29
C LYS A 58 9.30 -13.49 -4.56
N VAL A 59 8.25 -12.82 -4.08
CA VAL A 59 8.07 -11.36 -4.21
C VAL A 59 8.98 -10.58 -3.27
N GLN A 60 9.22 -11.08 -2.05
CA GLN A 60 9.97 -10.39 -1.00
C GLN A 60 11.30 -9.76 -1.45
N PRO A 61 12.22 -10.46 -2.14
CA PRO A 61 13.50 -9.89 -2.53
C PRO A 61 13.40 -8.86 -3.66
N LEU A 62 12.21 -8.71 -4.26
CA LEU A 62 11.98 -7.85 -5.43
C LEU A 62 11.36 -6.49 -5.05
N VAL A 63 11.12 -6.24 -3.76
CA VAL A 63 10.56 -4.99 -3.24
C VAL A 63 11.52 -4.31 -2.27
N LYS A 64 11.47 -2.96 -2.20
CA LYS A 64 12.30 -2.18 -1.29
C LYS A 64 11.43 -1.50 -0.24
N TRP A 65 11.95 -1.43 0.99
CA TRP A 65 11.23 -0.92 2.14
C TRP A 65 11.76 0.44 2.59
N ALA A 66 10.88 1.26 3.18
CA ALA A 66 11.18 2.42 4.02
C ALA A 66 12.31 3.34 3.51
N ALA A 67 12.13 3.96 2.34
CA ALA A 67 13.14 4.76 1.64
C ALA A 67 13.83 5.88 2.47
N TYR A 68 13.22 6.32 3.57
CA TYR A 68 13.80 7.37 4.45
C TYR A 68 14.55 6.80 5.67
N LEU A 69 14.56 5.50 5.85
CA LEU A 69 15.26 4.85 6.96
C LEU A 69 16.47 4.06 6.45
N PRO A 70 17.52 3.91 7.27
CA PRO A 70 18.59 2.98 7.00
C PRO A 70 18.03 1.55 6.82
N PRO A 71 18.62 0.72 5.95
CA PRO A 71 18.09 -0.62 5.65
C PRO A 71 17.88 -1.50 6.88
N GLU A 72 18.76 -1.42 7.87
CA GLU A 72 18.70 -2.17 9.13
C GLU A 72 17.50 -1.79 10.02
N GLN A 73 16.95 -0.58 9.84
CA GLN A 73 15.78 -0.09 10.56
C GLN A 73 14.50 -0.23 9.74
N GLY A 74 14.61 -0.01 8.43
CA GLY A 74 13.48 0.09 7.52
C GLY A 74 13.04 -1.23 6.91
N THR A 75 13.95 -2.21 6.77
CA THR A 75 13.62 -3.52 6.21
C THR A 75 13.02 -4.42 7.31
N PRO A 76 11.83 -5.04 7.08
CA PRO A 76 11.26 -5.98 8.04
C PRO A 76 12.14 -7.22 8.18
N LYS A 77 12.20 -7.78 9.39
CA LYS A 77 12.85 -9.07 9.65
C LYS A 77 12.03 -10.21 9.05
N ALA A 78 12.59 -11.41 9.03
CA ALA A 78 11.93 -12.58 8.44
C ALA A 78 10.57 -12.90 9.08
N ASP A 79 10.44 -12.66 10.38
CA ASP A 79 9.22 -12.83 11.16
C ASP A 79 8.29 -11.61 11.19
N GLU A 80 8.65 -10.55 10.44
CA GLU A 80 7.87 -9.31 10.30
C GLU A 80 7.37 -9.09 8.86
N LEU A 81 7.57 -10.04 7.95
CA LEU A 81 7.23 -9.93 6.54
C LEU A 81 5.70 -9.98 6.31
N PRO A 82 5.16 -9.35 5.26
CA PRO A 82 3.74 -9.47 4.94
C PRO A 82 3.37 -10.87 4.48
N THR A 83 2.12 -11.24 4.70
CA THR A 83 1.57 -12.55 4.29
C THR A 83 0.74 -12.50 3.01
N LEU A 84 0.56 -11.30 2.46
CA LEU A 84 -0.19 -11.05 1.23
C LEU A 84 0.46 -9.92 0.43
N TYR A 85 0.60 -10.10 -0.88
CA TYR A 85 0.84 -9.01 -1.81
C TYR A 85 -0.27 -8.91 -2.86
N VAL A 86 -0.53 -7.70 -3.31
CA VAL A 86 -1.38 -7.46 -4.48
C VAL A 86 -0.60 -6.58 -5.46
N ALA A 87 -0.43 -7.08 -6.68
CA ALA A 87 0.09 -6.28 -7.77
C ALA A 87 -1.04 -5.46 -8.39
N VAL A 88 -0.84 -4.16 -8.51
CA VAL A 88 -1.75 -3.25 -9.20
C VAL A 88 -1.24 -3.06 -10.62
N VAL A 89 -2.05 -3.44 -11.57
CA VAL A 89 -1.71 -3.56 -13.00
C VAL A 89 -2.61 -2.62 -13.79
N GLN A 90 -2.05 -1.96 -14.79
CA GLN A 90 -2.75 -1.07 -15.71
C GLN A 90 -2.89 -1.73 -17.07
N ASP A 91 -4.10 -1.80 -17.60
CA ASP A 91 -4.37 -2.19 -18.98
C ASP A 91 -4.17 -0.97 -19.89
N THR A 92 -3.02 -0.90 -20.57
CA THR A 92 -2.62 0.26 -21.38
C THR A 92 -3.30 0.31 -22.75
N SER A 93 -4.07 -0.70 -23.13
CA SER A 93 -4.94 -0.65 -24.31
C SER A 93 -6.18 0.21 -24.09
N ILE A 94 -6.52 0.47 -22.82
CA ILE A 94 -7.65 1.32 -22.42
C ILE A 94 -7.16 2.75 -22.29
N PRO A 95 -7.65 3.70 -23.13
CA PRO A 95 -7.19 5.09 -23.08
C PRO A 95 -7.69 5.80 -21.81
N GLY A 96 -6.90 6.72 -21.26
CA GLY A 96 -7.29 7.55 -20.12
C GLY A 96 -6.13 7.91 -19.20
N ASP A 97 -6.44 8.60 -18.10
CA ASP A 97 -5.48 8.90 -17.04
C ASP A 97 -5.35 7.72 -16.08
N LEU A 98 -4.54 6.74 -16.47
CA LEU A 98 -4.30 5.54 -15.67
C LEU A 98 -3.66 5.84 -14.31
N ALA A 99 -2.96 6.96 -14.15
CA ALA A 99 -2.33 7.33 -12.89
C ALA A 99 -3.39 7.73 -11.85
N THR A 100 -4.36 8.56 -12.24
CA THR A 100 -5.48 8.96 -11.37
C THR A 100 -6.32 7.76 -10.98
N ASP A 101 -6.75 6.93 -11.93
CA ASP A 101 -7.56 5.74 -11.65
C ASP A 101 -6.83 4.75 -10.73
N THR A 102 -5.52 4.57 -10.94
CA THR A 102 -4.68 3.75 -10.07
C THR A 102 -4.61 4.32 -8.65
N GLY A 103 -4.47 5.64 -8.50
CA GLY A 103 -4.44 6.31 -7.19
C GLY A 103 -5.74 6.10 -6.41
N ILE A 104 -6.89 6.20 -7.08
CA ILE A 104 -8.21 5.94 -6.47
C ILE A 104 -8.32 4.47 -6.02
N ALA A 105 -7.94 3.53 -6.87
CA ALA A 105 -7.95 2.10 -6.55
C ALA A 105 -7.06 1.78 -5.34
N LEU A 106 -5.83 2.32 -5.29
CA LEU A 106 -4.90 2.17 -4.17
C LEU A 106 -5.47 2.74 -2.85
N ALA A 107 -6.14 3.89 -2.91
CA ALA A 107 -6.77 4.48 -1.73
C ALA A 107 -7.89 3.57 -1.20
N ASN A 108 -8.80 3.12 -2.08
CA ASN A 108 -9.95 2.31 -1.69
C ASN A 108 -9.53 0.93 -1.14
N MET A 109 -8.60 0.22 -1.80
CA MET A 109 -8.15 -1.09 -1.32
C MET A 109 -7.45 -1.03 0.04
N THR A 110 -6.69 0.04 0.30
CA THR A 110 -6.01 0.20 1.58
C THR A 110 -6.95 0.62 2.71
N LEU A 111 -8.03 1.34 2.40
CA LEU A 111 -9.10 1.67 3.35
C LEU A 111 -9.94 0.43 3.68
N ALA A 112 -10.34 -0.35 2.68
CA ALA A 112 -11.08 -1.60 2.89
C ALA A 112 -10.30 -2.60 3.75
N ALA A 113 -9.00 -2.77 3.47
CA ALA A 113 -8.14 -3.60 4.31
C ALA A 113 -8.08 -3.11 5.76
N TRP A 114 -7.94 -1.79 5.96
CA TRP A 114 -7.83 -1.21 7.29
C TRP A 114 -9.13 -1.32 8.10
N ASP A 115 -10.28 -1.25 7.46
CA ASP A 115 -11.58 -1.49 8.12
C ASP A 115 -11.66 -2.89 8.76
N LYS A 116 -10.94 -3.86 8.23
CA LYS A 116 -10.77 -5.23 8.75
C LYS A 116 -9.53 -5.40 9.64
N GLY A 117 -8.85 -4.31 10.02
CA GLY A 117 -7.64 -4.35 10.84
C GLY A 117 -6.39 -4.83 10.10
N VAL A 118 -6.43 -4.92 8.78
CA VAL A 118 -5.29 -5.30 7.94
C VAL A 118 -4.56 -4.05 7.48
N GLY A 119 -3.29 -3.93 7.90
CA GLY A 119 -2.39 -2.86 7.50
C GLY A 119 -1.85 -3.06 6.09
N SER A 120 -1.39 -1.96 5.46
CA SER A 120 -0.89 -1.99 4.10
C SER A 120 0.33 -1.11 3.88
N CYS A 121 1.13 -1.43 2.85
CA CYS A 121 2.22 -0.61 2.32
C CYS A 121 2.15 -0.57 0.80
N ILE A 122 1.89 0.59 0.21
CA ILE A 122 1.98 0.82 -1.23
C ILE A 122 3.47 0.98 -1.59
N MET A 123 3.95 0.21 -2.57
CA MET A 123 5.35 0.10 -2.93
C MET A 123 5.56 0.43 -4.40
N GLY A 124 6.24 1.56 -4.67
CA GLY A 124 6.69 1.95 -6.02
C GLY A 124 8.16 1.60 -6.28
N ALA A 125 8.98 1.49 -5.22
CA ALA A 125 10.37 1.07 -5.29
C ALA A 125 10.46 -0.47 -5.38
N ILE A 126 10.26 -1.00 -6.57
CA ILE A 126 10.15 -2.43 -6.86
C ILE A 126 10.96 -2.81 -8.11
N ASN A 127 11.41 -4.05 -8.19
CA ASN A 127 12.02 -4.57 -9.41
C ASN A 127 10.93 -4.96 -10.42
N LYS A 128 10.43 -3.95 -11.17
CA LYS A 128 9.31 -4.14 -12.12
C LYS A 128 9.57 -5.27 -13.13
N PRO A 129 10.73 -5.33 -13.83
CA PRO A 129 10.95 -6.41 -14.81
C PRO A 129 10.84 -7.81 -14.21
N ALA A 130 11.51 -8.05 -13.07
CA ALA A 130 11.49 -9.36 -12.42
C ALA A 130 10.09 -9.72 -11.88
N LEU A 131 9.35 -8.74 -11.32
CA LEU A 131 7.98 -8.96 -10.85
C LEU A 131 7.01 -9.19 -11.99
N THR A 132 7.13 -8.47 -13.12
CA THR A 132 6.32 -8.66 -14.32
C THR A 132 6.47 -10.11 -14.83
N GLN A 133 7.70 -10.60 -14.93
CA GLN A 133 7.98 -11.98 -15.33
C GLN A 133 7.45 -12.99 -14.31
N LEU A 134 7.71 -12.78 -13.00
CA LEU A 134 7.28 -13.67 -11.92
C LEU A 134 5.76 -13.82 -11.85
N LEU A 135 5.03 -12.74 -12.12
CA LEU A 135 3.56 -12.67 -12.00
C LEU A 135 2.84 -12.97 -13.33
N GLY A 136 3.57 -13.23 -14.40
CA GLY A 136 2.98 -13.51 -15.73
C GLY A 136 2.20 -12.32 -16.29
N ILE A 137 2.66 -11.09 -16.03
CA ILE A 137 2.01 -9.89 -16.56
C ILE A 137 2.54 -9.65 -17.98
N GLU A 138 1.64 -9.69 -18.96
CA GLU A 138 1.97 -9.55 -20.38
C GLU A 138 1.32 -8.28 -20.96
N GLU A 139 1.89 -7.76 -22.05
CA GLU A 139 1.29 -6.64 -22.80
C GLU A 139 -0.16 -6.99 -23.23
N PRO A 140 -1.12 -6.06 -23.17
CA PRO A 140 -0.94 -4.63 -22.92
C PRO A 140 -0.94 -4.24 -21.43
N GLN A 141 -0.79 -5.18 -20.53
CA GLN A 141 -0.80 -4.92 -19.08
C GLN A 141 0.59 -4.48 -18.59
N LYS A 142 0.61 -3.50 -17.67
CA LYS A 142 1.84 -2.99 -17.03
C LYS A 142 1.72 -2.96 -15.52
N LEU A 143 2.72 -3.49 -14.83
CA LEU A 143 2.83 -3.41 -13.38
C LEU A 143 3.07 -1.94 -12.96
N ALA A 144 2.13 -1.40 -12.18
CA ALA A 144 2.23 -0.05 -11.63
C ALA A 144 2.85 -0.07 -10.23
N PHE A 145 2.24 -0.82 -9.29
CA PHE A 145 2.63 -0.91 -7.89
C PHE A 145 2.51 -2.35 -7.37
N MET A 146 3.28 -2.63 -6.31
CA MET A 146 2.96 -3.72 -5.38
C MET A 146 2.36 -3.12 -4.10
N VAL A 147 1.40 -3.81 -3.50
CA VAL A 147 0.88 -3.45 -2.18
C VAL A 147 1.05 -4.65 -1.26
N ALA A 148 1.79 -4.45 -0.17
CA ALA A 148 1.94 -5.44 0.88
C ALA A 148 0.80 -5.30 1.88
N PHE A 149 0.25 -6.42 2.37
CA PHE A 149 -0.81 -6.48 3.37
C PHE A 149 -0.48 -7.50 4.46
N GLY A 150 -1.00 -7.25 5.66
CA GLY A 150 -0.89 -8.12 6.81
C GLY A 150 -1.38 -7.44 8.09
N TYR A 151 -1.47 -8.18 9.17
CA TYR A 151 -1.82 -7.60 10.47
C TYR A 151 -0.63 -6.81 11.02
N PRO A 152 -0.83 -5.55 11.46
CA PRO A 152 0.26 -4.71 11.94
C PRO A 152 1.03 -5.30 13.13
N ALA A 153 2.37 -5.22 13.09
CA ALA A 153 3.26 -5.57 14.20
C ALA A 153 3.97 -4.33 14.78
N HIS A 154 3.48 -3.13 14.51
CA HIS A 154 3.94 -1.85 15.08
C HIS A 154 2.80 -0.84 15.04
N LYS A 155 2.94 0.27 15.77
CA LYS A 155 2.04 1.41 15.68
C LYS A 155 2.56 2.44 14.69
N ALA A 156 1.68 3.34 14.28
CA ALA A 156 2.03 4.47 13.45
C ALA A 156 1.20 5.69 13.85
N HIS A 157 1.88 6.81 14.12
CA HIS A 157 1.30 8.02 14.68
C HIS A 157 1.39 9.17 13.68
N ILE A 158 0.34 10.01 13.62
CA ILE A 158 0.43 11.32 13.00
C ILE A 158 1.12 12.26 13.99
N VAL A 159 2.11 13.00 13.51
CA VAL A 159 2.75 14.08 14.25
C VAL A 159 2.67 15.38 13.44
N PRO A 160 2.69 16.55 14.07
CA PRO A 160 2.75 17.82 13.36
C PRO A 160 4.00 17.90 12.49
N LEU A 161 3.86 18.43 11.27
CA LEU A 161 5.00 18.81 10.46
C LEU A 161 5.57 20.13 11.00
N THR A 162 6.85 20.13 11.32
CA THR A 162 7.59 21.33 11.76
C THR A 162 8.83 21.52 10.90
N ALA A 163 9.52 22.66 11.05
CA ALA A 163 10.80 22.88 10.39
C ALA A 163 11.87 21.83 10.79
N GLU A 164 11.79 21.32 12.04
CA GLU A 164 12.71 20.33 12.59
C GLU A 164 12.41 18.91 12.09
N THR A 165 11.12 18.49 12.11
CA THR A 165 10.72 17.16 11.69
C THR A 165 10.78 17.01 10.16
N GLY A 166 10.49 18.06 9.39
CA GLY A 166 10.34 18.01 7.96
C GLY A 166 9.22 17.03 7.55
N VAL A 167 9.25 16.58 6.30
CA VAL A 167 8.23 15.67 5.73
C VAL A 167 8.56 14.18 5.90
N LYS A 168 9.79 13.86 6.31
CA LYS A 168 10.26 12.47 6.40
C LYS A 168 9.67 11.79 7.63
N TYR A 169 9.09 10.60 7.44
CA TYR A 169 8.73 9.76 8.58
C TYR A 169 9.99 9.22 9.26
N TYR A 170 9.89 8.96 10.55
CA TYR A 170 10.97 8.43 11.38
C TYR A 170 10.41 7.40 12.38
N LEU A 171 11.29 6.71 13.07
CA LEU A 171 10.93 5.78 14.15
C LEU A 171 11.15 6.47 15.50
N ASP A 172 10.24 6.25 16.44
CA ASP A 172 10.45 6.58 17.85
C ASP A 172 11.26 5.48 18.57
N GLU A 173 11.45 5.64 19.88
CA GLU A 173 12.19 4.70 20.74
C GLU A 173 11.58 3.28 20.77
N ASN A 174 10.27 3.15 20.51
CA ASN A 174 9.54 1.89 20.45
C ASN A 174 9.56 1.26 19.04
N ARG A 175 10.31 1.86 18.11
CA ARG A 175 10.28 1.52 16.67
C ARG A 175 8.90 1.72 16.01
N ASP A 176 8.04 2.56 16.59
CA ASP A 176 6.77 2.95 15.98
C ASP A 176 6.98 4.11 14.99
N TYR A 177 6.20 4.15 13.92
CA TYR A 177 6.37 5.14 12.87
C TYR A 177 5.70 6.46 13.24
N CYS A 178 6.48 7.55 13.27
CA CYS A 178 5.99 8.92 13.35
C CYS A 178 5.89 9.52 11.95
N VAL A 179 4.68 9.94 11.56
CA VAL A 179 4.38 10.42 10.20
C VAL A 179 3.97 11.89 10.25
N PRO A 180 4.87 12.84 9.89
CA PRO A 180 4.55 14.26 9.88
C PRO A 180 3.44 14.61 8.89
N LYS A 181 2.50 15.44 9.31
CA LYS A 181 1.39 15.94 8.47
C LYS A 181 1.29 17.45 8.56
N ARG A 182 1.03 18.08 7.42
CA ARG A 182 0.69 19.51 7.33
C ARG A 182 -0.62 19.78 8.05
N SER A 183 -0.78 21.04 8.51
CA SER A 183 -2.05 21.51 9.05
C SER A 183 -3.10 21.64 7.93
N LYS A 184 -4.36 21.80 8.32
CA LYS A 184 -5.46 22.03 7.36
C LYS A 184 -5.28 23.36 6.62
N GLU A 185 -4.79 24.37 7.30
CA GLU A 185 -4.56 25.71 6.79
C GLU A 185 -3.45 25.72 5.72
N GLU A 186 -2.45 24.84 5.84
CA GLU A 186 -1.42 24.66 4.81
C GLU A 186 -1.92 23.92 3.56
N ILE A 187 -3.01 23.18 3.66
CA ILE A 187 -3.56 22.36 2.56
C ILE A 187 -4.67 23.10 1.81
N ALA A 188 -5.51 23.85 2.52
CA ALA A 188 -6.71 24.46 1.94
C ALA A 188 -6.71 25.98 2.11
N LYS A 189 -7.03 26.69 1.02
CA LYS A 189 -7.35 28.11 1.02
C LYS A 189 -8.87 28.27 0.83
N TYR A 190 -9.50 28.97 1.74
CA TYR A 190 -10.91 29.35 1.62
C TYR A 190 -11.02 30.75 0.99
N LEU A 191 -11.89 30.93 -0.03
CA LEU A 191 -12.11 32.17 -0.76
C LEU A 191 -13.47 32.76 -0.43
#